data_3d48533f7f73bcf355ce4d9939d8a817
#
_entry.id   3d48533f7f73bcf355ce4d9939d8a817
#
_cell.length_a   1.000
_cell.length_b   1.000
_cell.length_c   1.000
_cell.angle_alpha   90.00
_cell.angle_beta   90.00
_cell.angle_gamma   90.00
#
_symmetry.space_group_name_H-M   'P 1'
#
loop_
_entity.id
_entity.type
_entity.pdbx_description
1 polymer ?
#
loop_
_entity_poly.entity_id
_entity_poly.type
_entity_poly.pdbx_seq_one_letter_code
_entity_poly.pdbx_strand_id
1 'polypeptide(L)'
;PYGYQVGAWGPHWSEWNDRFRNYVRDFWRGAVRGVEELATRLCGSPDLYGQPTSSVNFITAHDGFTMRDLVTYNMKHNQGNGEDNHDGSNDNRAWNCGWEGETTDQSIVMLRHRQVRNLVATLLLATGVPMITAGDEMGRTQQGNNNAYCQDSPISWIDWEDAEAWSDVTDLVKIITALRREHPALRPSRYRHHDPVGDANDSYPRRADLAWFSGHGGEMVNNDWHDESRRTLGMYTSDDNEAFLIWFHAGDRPIEIILPSVRWGESWHVVASTALPGEIPDEAVPAGLSVTLPSRCVVVMQASPFGLTAPCTRQAHTWRVLSLIHI
;
A
#
# COMPACT_ATOMS: atom_id res chain seq x y z
N PRO A 1 -19.70 -4.20 29.42
CA PRO A 1 -19.71 -4.75 28.08
C PRO A 1 -18.85 -6.02 28.08
N TYR A 2 -19.44 -7.11 27.71
CA TYR A 2 -18.81 -8.43 27.60
C TYR A 2 -18.13 -8.50 26.24
N GLY A 3 -17.14 -7.67 25.99
CA GLY A 3 -16.56 -7.55 24.68
C GLY A 3 -15.07 -7.79 24.68
N TYR A 4 -14.61 -8.34 23.59
CA TYR A 4 -13.24 -8.33 23.17
C TYR A 4 -12.68 -6.90 23.25
N GLN A 5 -11.53 -6.75 23.90
CA GLN A 5 -10.81 -5.47 23.98
C GLN A 5 -9.56 -5.56 23.13
N VAL A 6 -9.52 -4.77 22.07
CA VAL A 6 -8.38 -4.70 21.17
C VAL A 6 -7.11 -4.34 21.95
N GLY A 7 -6.02 -5.07 21.70
CA GLY A 7 -4.72 -4.84 22.32
C GLY A 7 -4.58 -5.36 23.74
N ALA A 8 -5.60 -6.01 24.31
CA ALA A 8 -5.59 -6.45 25.71
C ALA A 8 -4.85 -7.77 25.98
N TRP A 9 -4.46 -8.51 24.92
CA TRP A 9 -3.98 -9.90 25.03
C TRP A 9 -2.47 -10.04 25.29
N GLY A 10 -1.74 -8.94 25.31
CA GLY A 10 -0.30 -8.93 25.54
C GLY A 10 0.54 -9.41 24.34
N PRO A 11 1.89 -9.48 24.51
CA PRO A 11 2.83 -9.55 23.36
C PRO A 11 2.88 -10.89 22.63
N HIS A 12 2.27 -11.95 23.17
CA HIS A 12 2.26 -13.29 22.55
C HIS A 12 1.07 -13.52 21.63
N TRP A 13 0.20 -12.52 21.50
CA TRP A 13 -1.00 -12.59 20.69
C TRP A 13 -0.93 -11.56 19.56
N SER A 14 -1.48 -11.95 18.41
CA SER A 14 -1.70 -11.04 17.29
C SER A 14 -3.19 -11.00 16.98
N GLU A 15 -3.67 -9.84 16.60
CA GLU A 15 -5.09 -9.57 16.43
C GLU A 15 -5.34 -9.00 15.03
N TRP A 16 -6.44 -9.39 14.43
CA TRP A 16 -6.86 -8.83 13.14
C TRP A 16 -7.23 -7.36 13.30
N ASN A 17 -6.54 -6.50 12.54
CA ASN A 17 -6.67 -5.06 12.62
C ASN A 17 -7.73 -4.56 11.62
N ASP A 18 -8.99 -4.54 12.04
CA ASP A 18 -10.10 -4.05 11.24
C ASP A 18 -10.06 -2.54 11.02
N ARG A 19 -9.44 -1.75 11.92
CA ARG A 19 -9.21 -0.32 11.71
C ARG A 19 -8.26 -0.07 10.54
N PHE A 20 -7.20 -0.86 10.42
CA PHE A 20 -6.33 -0.82 9.25
C PHE A 20 -7.13 -1.09 7.98
N ARG A 21 -7.87 -2.21 7.93
CA ARG A 21 -8.72 -2.58 6.80
C ARG A 21 -9.65 -1.45 6.39
N ASN A 22 -10.41 -0.96 7.35
CA ASN A 22 -11.46 0.02 7.11
C ASN A 22 -10.87 1.34 6.60
N TYR A 23 -9.81 1.82 7.25
CA TYR A 23 -9.20 3.09 6.88
C TYR A 23 -8.51 3.03 5.52
N VAL A 24 -7.75 1.98 5.22
CA VAL A 24 -7.07 1.83 3.93
C VAL A 24 -8.08 1.75 2.77
N ARG A 25 -9.18 1.02 2.95
CA ARG A 25 -10.27 1.01 1.97
C ARG A 25 -10.85 2.41 1.76
N ASP A 26 -11.15 3.13 2.84
CA ASP A 26 -11.71 4.48 2.79
C ASP A 26 -10.73 5.50 2.20
N PHE A 27 -9.43 5.37 2.46
CA PHE A 27 -8.39 6.20 1.88
C PHE A 27 -8.35 6.08 0.35
N TRP A 28 -8.27 4.86 -0.17
CA TRP A 28 -8.16 4.63 -1.60
C TRP A 28 -9.44 4.92 -2.39
N ARG A 29 -10.61 4.80 -1.77
CA ARG A 29 -11.87 5.22 -2.40
C ARG A 29 -12.15 6.73 -2.23
N GLY A 30 -11.31 7.47 -1.52
CA GLY A 30 -11.44 8.93 -1.32
C GLY A 30 -12.51 9.34 -0.30
N ALA A 31 -12.90 8.44 0.59
CA ALA A 31 -13.94 8.69 1.59
C ALA A 31 -13.43 9.31 2.89
N VAL A 32 -12.11 9.37 3.09
CA VAL A 32 -11.48 9.96 4.27
C VAL A 32 -11.04 11.39 4.05
N ARG A 33 -10.83 12.11 5.15
CA ARG A 33 -10.27 13.46 5.17
C ARG A 33 -8.91 13.45 5.86
N GLY A 34 -7.92 14.10 5.24
CA GLY A 34 -6.55 14.14 5.75
C GLY A 34 -5.81 12.81 5.65
N VAL A 35 -4.63 12.75 6.28
CA VAL A 35 -3.69 11.61 6.20
C VAL A 35 -3.16 11.15 7.58
N GLU A 36 -3.59 11.76 8.67
CA GLU A 36 -3.11 11.46 10.02
C GLU A 36 -3.38 10.01 10.42
N GLU A 37 -4.60 9.55 10.22
CA GLU A 37 -4.98 8.17 10.51
C GLU A 37 -4.23 7.18 9.60
N LEU A 38 -3.95 7.56 8.32
CA LEU A 38 -3.14 6.73 7.44
C LEU A 38 -1.75 6.51 8.04
N ALA A 39 -1.09 7.57 8.49
CA ALA A 39 0.22 7.48 9.13
C ALA A 39 0.19 6.54 10.34
N THR A 40 -0.82 6.66 11.19
CA THR A 40 -1.01 5.79 12.36
C THR A 40 -1.16 4.32 11.94
N ARG A 41 -1.96 4.04 10.91
CA ARG A 41 -2.15 2.67 10.41
C ARG A 41 -0.87 2.12 9.77
N LEU A 42 -0.16 2.92 8.98
CA LEU A 42 1.11 2.52 8.35
C LEU A 42 2.22 2.21 9.36
N CYS A 43 2.21 2.85 10.53
CA CYS A 43 3.13 2.56 11.63
C CYS A 43 2.81 1.29 12.44
N GLY A 44 1.77 0.52 12.09
CA GLY A 44 1.38 -0.69 12.82
C GLY A 44 0.43 -0.43 13.98
N SER A 45 -0.31 0.68 13.93
CA SER A 45 -1.38 1.03 14.89
C SER A 45 -0.92 1.08 16.34
N PRO A 46 0.04 1.94 16.70
CA PRO A 46 0.56 2.06 18.08
C PRO A 46 -0.49 2.56 19.09
N ASP A 47 -1.59 3.13 18.61
CA ASP A 47 -2.75 3.50 19.41
C ASP A 47 -3.58 2.30 19.88
N LEU A 48 -3.38 1.12 19.27
CA LEU A 48 -4.13 -0.11 19.55
C LEU A 48 -3.26 -1.19 20.19
N TYR A 49 -2.01 -1.31 19.76
CA TYR A 49 -1.15 -2.45 20.10
C TYR A 49 0.16 -1.99 20.76
N GLY A 50 0.65 -2.79 21.70
CA GLY A 50 1.93 -2.52 22.39
C GLY A 50 3.17 -2.80 21.52
N GLN A 51 3.02 -3.55 20.43
CA GLN A 51 4.10 -3.86 19.49
C GLN A 51 3.55 -4.08 18.08
N PRO A 52 4.34 -3.81 17.01
CA PRO A 52 3.86 -3.92 15.63
C PRO A 52 3.40 -5.32 15.24
N THR A 53 4.07 -6.36 15.76
CA THR A 53 3.78 -7.76 15.44
C THR A 53 2.45 -8.25 16.02
N SER A 54 1.84 -7.50 16.93
CA SER A 54 0.48 -7.79 17.41
C SER A 54 -0.60 -7.36 16.43
N SER A 55 -0.29 -6.49 15.45
CA SER A 55 -1.21 -6.07 14.41
C SER A 55 -1.12 -7.01 13.21
N VAL A 56 -2.17 -7.80 12.94
CA VAL A 56 -2.36 -8.49 11.65
C VAL A 56 -3.13 -7.56 10.74
N ASN A 57 -2.41 -6.92 9.82
CA ASN A 57 -2.98 -6.01 8.84
C ASN A 57 -3.61 -6.78 7.68
N PHE A 58 -4.78 -6.40 7.23
CA PHE A 58 -5.44 -7.02 6.10
C PHE A 58 -6.33 -6.01 5.35
N ILE A 59 -6.63 -6.30 4.10
CA ILE A 59 -7.59 -5.55 3.28
C ILE A 59 -8.87 -6.36 3.13
N THR A 60 -8.74 -7.67 2.96
CA THR A 60 -9.80 -8.65 2.74
C THR A 60 -9.60 -9.83 3.66
N ALA A 61 -10.66 -10.61 3.88
CA ALA A 61 -10.63 -11.81 4.70
C ALA A 61 -11.49 -12.91 4.06
N HIS A 62 -11.79 -13.98 4.81
CA HIS A 62 -12.64 -15.09 4.36
C HIS A 62 -14.10 -14.67 4.10
N ASP A 63 -14.55 -13.59 4.72
CA ASP A 63 -15.83 -12.93 4.51
C ASP A 63 -15.65 -11.54 3.89
N GLY A 64 -16.70 -11.02 3.29
CA GLY A 64 -16.66 -9.76 2.57
C GLY A 64 -16.20 -9.91 1.12
N PHE A 65 -15.98 -8.80 0.45
CA PHE A 65 -15.48 -8.75 -0.91
C PHE A 65 -14.01 -9.18 -1.01
N THR A 66 -13.65 -9.84 -2.12
CA THR A 66 -12.25 -9.98 -2.55
C THR A 66 -11.66 -8.61 -2.92
N MET A 67 -10.34 -8.51 -3.08
CA MET A 67 -9.70 -7.24 -3.42
C MET A 67 -10.14 -6.72 -4.81
N ARG A 68 -10.37 -7.61 -5.79
CA ARG A 68 -10.96 -7.27 -7.08
C ARG A 68 -12.41 -6.80 -6.92
N ASP A 69 -13.21 -7.48 -6.11
CA ASP A 69 -14.61 -7.11 -5.92
C ASP A 69 -14.77 -5.77 -5.21
N LEU A 70 -13.83 -5.37 -4.31
CA LEU A 70 -13.81 -4.04 -3.68
C LEU A 70 -13.73 -2.88 -4.68
N VAL A 71 -13.17 -3.11 -5.86
CA VAL A 71 -13.01 -2.09 -6.92
C VAL A 71 -13.96 -2.31 -8.10
N THR A 72 -14.80 -3.34 -8.03
CA THR A 72 -15.72 -3.74 -9.11
C THR A 72 -17.18 -3.57 -8.72
N TYR A 73 -17.51 -3.73 -7.44
CA TYR A 73 -18.89 -3.69 -6.96
C TYR A 73 -19.05 -2.71 -5.81
N ASN A 74 -20.11 -1.91 -5.84
CA ASN A 74 -20.56 -1.13 -4.69
C ASN A 74 -21.56 -1.93 -3.84
N MET A 75 -22.33 -2.79 -4.47
CA MET A 75 -23.39 -3.56 -3.83
C MET A 75 -23.05 -5.05 -3.81
N LYS A 76 -23.49 -5.75 -2.77
CA LYS A 76 -23.34 -7.20 -2.70
C LYS A 76 -24.30 -7.91 -3.68
N HIS A 77 -23.85 -9.03 -4.21
CA HIS A 77 -24.57 -9.89 -5.16
C HIS A 77 -24.63 -11.33 -4.63
N ASN A 78 -25.35 -11.53 -3.50
CA ASN A 78 -25.41 -12.79 -2.78
C ASN A 78 -26.63 -13.66 -3.16
N GLN A 79 -27.33 -13.35 -4.26
CA GLN A 79 -28.52 -14.09 -4.69
C GLN A 79 -28.28 -15.59 -4.84
N GLY A 80 -27.05 -15.98 -5.25
CA GLY A 80 -26.65 -17.37 -5.37
C GLY A 80 -26.61 -18.15 -4.04
N ASN A 81 -26.67 -17.47 -2.90
CA ASN A 81 -26.68 -18.10 -1.57
C ASN A 81 -28.07 -18.57 -1.14
N GLY A 82 -29.14 -18.18 -1.88
CA GLY A 82 -30.51 -18.60 -1.56
C GLY A 82 -31.16 -17.87 -0.39
N GLU A 83 -30.59 -16.73 0.04
CA GLU A 83 -31.08 -15.91 1.16
C GLU A 83 -31.60 -14.55 0.71
N ASP A 84 -32.08 -14.45 -0.54
CA ASP A 84 -32.63 -13.23 -1.15
C ASP A 84 -31.73 -11.99 -1.00
N ASN A 85 -30.40 -12.20 -1.01
CA ASN A 85 -29.40 -11.16 -0.83
C ASN A 85 -29.45 -10.43 0.55
N HIS A 86 -30.04 -11.06 1.58
CA HIS A 86 -30.11 -10.49 2.93
C HIS A 86 -28.84 -10.76 3.76
N ASP A 87 -28.13 -11.85 3.45
CA ASP A 87 -26.89 -12.27 4.10
C ASP A 87 -25.68 -11.37 3.74
N GLY A 88 -24.63 -11.47 4.53
CA GLY A 88 -23.42 -10.68 4.35
C GLY A 88 -23.58 -9.19 4.72
N SER A 89 -22.47 -8.45 4.68
CA SER A 89 -22.44 -7.03 5.05
C SER A 89 -23.02 -6.13 3.96
N ASN A 90 -23.74 -5.08 4.36
CA ASN A 90 -24.15 -3.99 3.46
C ASN A 90 -23.08 -2.87 3.38
N ASP A 91 -22.16 -2.79 4.35
CA ASP A 91 -21.04 -1.83 4.34
C ASP A 91 -19.76 -2.52 3.94
N ASN A 92 -19.48 -2.54 2.64
CA ASN A 92 -18.27 -3.13 2.08
C ASN A 92 -17.09 -2.17 2.01
N ARG A 93 -17.32 -0.86 2.19
CA ARG A 93 -16.32 0.20 1.94
C ARG A 93 -15.65 0.03 0.58
N ALA A 94 -16.46 -0.30 -0.43
CA ALA A 94 -16.05 -0.55 -1.80
C ALA A 94 -16.24 0.68 -2.68
N TRP A 95 -15.63 0.66 -3.85
CA TRP A 95 -15.83 1.64 -4.91
C TRP A 95 -15.66 0.98 -6.27
N ASN A 96 -16.74 0.88 -7.04
CA ASN A 96 -16.78 0.19 -8.34
C ASN A 96 -16.02 0.90 -9.48
N CYS A 97 -15.25 1.94 -9.16
CA CYS A 97 -14.50 2.76 -10.13
C CYS A 97 -15.37 3.38 -11.24
N GLY A 98 -16.67 3.56 -10.99
CA GLY A 98 -17.61 4.22 -11.90
C GLY A 98 -18.52 3.29 -12.69
N TRP A 99 -18.39 1.97 -12.56
CA TRP A 99 -19.26 1.00 -13.20
C TRP A 99 -19.50 -0.20 -12.29
N GLU A 100 -20.77 -0.55 -12.06
CA GLU A 100 -21.12 -1.71 -11.23
C GLU A 100 -20.96 -3.02 -12.02
N GLY A 101 -20.13 -3.93 -11.49
CA GLY A 101 -19.83 -5.20 -12.14
C GLY A 101 -18.75 -5.12 -13.22
N GLU A 102 -18.59 -6.20 -13.97
CA GLU A 102 -17.56 -6.29 -15.01
C GLU A 102 -17.85 -5.33 -16.18
N THR A 103 -16.81 -4.86 -16.82
CA THR A 103 -16.86 -3.92 -17.94
C THR A 103 -15.73 -4.14 -18.92
N THR A 104 -15.96 -3.75 -20.17
CA THR A 104 -14.91 -3.71 -21.23
C THR A 104 -14.32 -2.31 -21.43
N ASP A 105 -14.77 -1.32 -20.65
CA ASP A 105 -14.18 0.03 -20.70
C ASP A 105 -12.75 -0.01 -20.11
N GLN A 106 -11.77 0.14 -21.00
CA GLN A 106 -10.36 0.03 -20.65
C GLN A 106 -9.93 1.07 -19.60
N SER A 107 -10.54 2.25 -19.57
CA SER A 107 -10.20 3.27 -18.58
C SER A 107 -10.61 2.83 -17.17
N ILE A 108 -11.75 2.19 -17.04
CA ILE A 108 -12.25 1.63 -15.76
C ILE A 108 -11.42 0.39 -15.37
N VAL A 109 -11.15 -0.50 -16.32
CA VAL A 109 -10.33 -1.70 -16.08
C VAL A 109 -8.95 -1.29 -15.57
N MET A 110 -8.26 -0.38 -16.24
CA MET A 110 -6.94 0.12 -15.82
C MET A 110 -6.99 0.78 -14.44
N LEU A 111 -8.05 1.53 -14.12
CA LEU A 111 -8.23 2.13 -12.80
C LEU A 111 -8.43 1.07 -11.71
N ARG A 112 -9.20 0.01 -11.98
CA ARG A 112 -9.39 -1.12 -11.07
C ARG A 112 -8.08 -1.83 -10.77
N HIS A 113 -7.29 -2.17 -11.80
CA HIS A 113 -5.97 -2.75 -11.64
C HIS A 113 -5.06 -1.86 -10.78
N ARG A 114 -5.04 -0.55 -11.05
CA ARG A 114 -4.27 0.42 -10.25
C ARG A 114 -4.72 0.42 -8.78
N GLN A 115 -6.01 0.40 -8.53
CA GLN A 115 -6.54 0.42 -7.16
C GLN A 115 -6.25 -0.89 -6.41
N VAL A 116 -6.33 -2.05 -7.05
CA VAL A 116 -5.89 -3.33 -6.45
C VAL A 116 -4.40 -3.28 -6.11
N ARG A 117 -3.55 -2.79 -7.03
CA ARG A 117 -2.12 -2.59 -6.76
C ARG A 117 -1.89 -1.65 -5.58
N ASN A 118 -2.65 -0.55 -5.47
CA ASN A 118 -2.54 0.39 -4.36
C ASN A 118 -2.91 -0.26 -3.02
N LEU A 119 -3.99 -1.02 -2.98
CA LEU A 119 -4.44 -1.73 -1.78
C LEU A 119 -3.39 -2.74 -1.30
N VAL A 120 -2.91 -3.61 -2.20
CA VAL A 120 -1.92 -4.63 -1.84
C VAL A 120 -0.56 -4.01 -1.50
N ALA A 121 -0.12 -2.97 -2.20
CA ALA A 121 1.12 -2.27 -1.89
C ALA A 121 1.05 -1.61 -0.51
N THR A 122 -0.06 -0.94 -0.18
CA THR A 122 -0.26 -0.35 1.15
C THR A 122 -0.22 -1.39 2.25
N LEU A 123 -0.86 -2.54 2.05
CA LEU A 123 -0.83 -3.66 2.98
C LEU A 123 0.59 -4.17 3.22
N LEU A 124 1.33 -4.42 2.14
CA LEU A 124 2.67 -5.01 2.22
C LEU A 124 3.73 -4.03 2.70
N LEU A 125 3.54 -2.72 2.54
CA LEU A 125 4.48 -1.68 2.98
C LEU A 125 4.21 -1.16 4.39
N ALA A 126 3.05 -1.46 4.96
CA ALA A 126 2.74 -1.10 6.33
C ALA A 126 3.53 -1.95 7.35
N THR A 127 3.86 -1.32 8.47
CA THR A 127 4.41 -2.00 9.65
C THR A 127 3.36 -2.92 10.27
N GLY A 128 3.77 -4.13 10.64
CA GLY A 128 2.89 -5.19 11.17
C GLY A 128 2.99 -6.48 10.37
N VAL A 129 2.08 -7.40 10.64
CA VAL A 129 2.00 -8.70 9.96
C VAL A 129 0.98 -8.60 8.82
N PRO A 130 1.39 -8.62 7.55
CA PRO A 130 0.44 -8.58 6.45
C PRO A 130 -0.26 -9.93 6.28
N MET A 131 -1.59 -9.90 6.11
CA MET A 131 -2.40 -11.07 5.76
C MET A 131 -3.12 -10.81 4.44
N ILE A 132 -2.91 -11.69 3.47
CA ILE A 132 -3.54 -11.65 2.13
C ILE A 132 -4.51 -12.82 2.04
N THR A 133 -5.72 -12.57 1.56
CA THR A 133 -6.65 -13.64 1.19
C THR A 133 -6.13 -14.33 -0.08
N ALA A 134 -6.03 -15.65 -0.05
CA ALA A 134 -5.52 -16.42 -1.19
C ALA A 134 -6.30 -16.13 -2.48
N GLY A 135 -5.57 -15.76 -3.53
CA GLY A 135 -6.10 -15.36 -4.83
C GLY A 135 -6.22 -13.85 -5.03
N ASP A 136 -6.19 -13.02 -3.99
CA ASP A 136 -6.21 -11.56 -4.15
C ASP A 136 -4.99 -11.05 -4.96
N GLU A 137 -3.84 -11.71 -4.80
CA GLU A 137 -2.62 -11.45 -5.57
C GLU A 137 -2.74 -11.80 -7.06
N MET A 138 -3.80 -12.50 -7.43
CA MET A 138 -4.10 -12.92 -8.80
C MET A 138 -5.42 -12.36 -9.32
N GLY A 139 -6.00 -11.38 -8.63
CA GLY A 139 -7.27 -10.77 -9.03
C GLY A 139 -8.48 -11.68 -8.90
N ARG A 140 -8.50 -12.60 -7.91
CA ARG A 140 -9.66 -13.45 -7.62
C ARG A 140 -10.91 -12.62 -7.43
N THR A 141 -12.02 -13.07 -8.01
CA THR A 141 -13.36 -12.51 -7.82
C THR A 141 -14.31 -13.53 -7.23
N GLN A 142 -15.26 -13.06 -6.44
CA GLN A 142 -16.47 -13.80 -6.03
C GLN A 142 -17.69 -13.24 -6.76
N GLN A 143 -17.50 -12.51 -7.87
CA GLN A 143 -18.56 -11.92 -8.70
C GLN A 143 -19.50 -11.03 -7.88
N GLY A 144 -18.96 -10.32 -6.89
CA GLY A 144 -19.71 -9.47 -5.98
C GLY A 144 -20.45 -10.20 -4.86
N ASN A 145 -20.28 -11.52 -4.72
CA ASN A 145 -20.77 -12.25 -3.56
C ASN A 145 -19.82 -12.00 -2.37
N ASN A 146 -20.29 -11.31 -1.34
CA ASN A 146 -19.48 -10.98 -0.17
C ASN A 146 -19.68 -11.94 1.01
N ASN A 147 -20.34 -13.08 0.78
CA ASN A 147 -20.59 -14.10 1.80
C ASN A 147 -20.62 -15.52 1.18
N ALA A 148 -19.54 -15.89 0.49
CA ALA A 148 -19.46 -17.10 -0.33
C ALA A 148 -19.31 -18.41 0.47
N TYR A 149 -19.61 -18.43 1.77
CA TYR A 149 -19.38 -19.57 2.68
C TYR A 149 -20.05 -20.86 2.23
N CYS A 150 -21.21 -20.78 1.57
CA CYS A 150 -22.00 -21.92 1.11
C CYS A 150 -21.77 -22.27 -0.38
N GLN A 151 -20.82 -21.60 -1.04
CA GLN A 151 -20.56 -21.78 -2.47
C GLN A 151 -19.43 -22.79 -2.71
N ASP A 152 -19.79 -23.97 -3.22
CA ASP A 152 -18.82 -24.88 -3.83
C ASP A 152 -18.96 -24.82 -5.36
N SER A 153 -18.53 -23.70 -5.92
CA SER A 153 -18.76 -23.33 -7.32
C SER A 153 -17.68 -22.34 -7.80
N PRO A 154 -17.65 -21.97 -9.10
CA PRO A 154 -16.73 -20.94 -9.62
C PRO A 154 -16.79 -19.60 -8.90
N ILE A 155 -17.86 -19.31 -8.13
CA ILE A 155 -17.93 -18.10 -7.28
C ILE A 155 -16.83 -18.10 -6.21
N SER A 156 -16.49 -19.25 -5.64
CA SER A 156 -15.48 -19.34 -4.57
C SER A 156 -14.17 -19.98 -5.00
N TRP A 157 -14.13 -20.64 -6.15
CA TRP A 157 -12.90 -21.26 -6.65
C TRP A 157 -11.92 -20.22 -7.16
N ILE A 158 -10.63 -20.56 -7.15
CA ILE A 158 -9.59 -19.75 -7.78
C ILE A 158 -9.53 -20.12 -9.26
N ASP A 159 -9.77 -19.12 -10.11
CA ASP A 159 -9.60 -19.27 -11.56
C ASP A 159 -8.13 -18.99 -11.92
N TRP A 160 -7.41 -20.06 -12.24
CA TRP A 160 -6.00 -19.98 -12.62
C TRP A 160 -5.78 -19.46 -14.03
N GLU A 161 -6.78 -19.50 -14.90
CA GLU A 161 -6.69 -18.96 -16.27
C GLU A 161 -6.88 -17.44 -16.26
N ASP A 162 -7.80 -16.92 -15.43
CA ASP A 162 -8.00 -15.47 -15.25
C ASP A 162 -6.81 -14.79 -14.55
N ALA A 163 -5.99 -15.55 -13.82
CA ALA A 163 -4.80 -15.04 -13.12
C ALA A 163 -3.78 -14.37 -14.07
N GLU A 164 -3.71 -14.75 -15.33
CA GLU A 164 -2.82 -14.11 -16.31
C GLU A 164 -3.22 -12.66 -16.58
N ALA A 165 -4.51 -12.36 -16.62
CA ALA A 165 -5.02 -11.01 -16.81
C ALA A 165 -4.63 -10.06 -15.65
N TRP A 166 -4.34 -10.60 -14.45
CA TRP A 166 -3.95 -9.86 -13.26
C TRP A 166 -2.46 -10.04 -12.90
N SER A 167 -1.64 -10.46 -13.86
CA SER A 167 -0.19 -10.68 -13.66
C SER A 167 0.56 -9.46 -13.15
N ASP A 168 0.11 -8.26 -13.47
CA ASP A 168 0.65 -6.99 -12.97
C ASP A 168 0.53 -6.85 -11.44
N VAL A 169 -0.55 -7.37 -10.85
CA VAL A 169 -0.73 -7.43 -9.39
C VAL A 169 0.21 -8.48 -8.78
N THR A 170 0.23 -9.67 -9.36
CA THR A 170 1.12 -10.77 -8.92
C THR A 170 2.59 -10.33 -8.94
N ASP A 171 3.02 -9.65 -9.99
CA ASP A 171 4.41 -9.20 -10.11
C ASP A 171 4.74 -8.11 -9.10
N LEU A 172 3.82 -7.17 -8.86
CA LEU A 172 4.01 -6.17 -7.78
C LEU A 172 4.12 -6.84 -6.41
N VAL A 173 3.29 -7.84 -6.11
CA VAL A 173 3.37 -8.61 -4.85
C VAL A 173 4.74 -9.29 -4.72
N LYS A 174 5.25 -9.93 -5.78
CA LYS A 174 6.60 -10.52 -5.78
C LYS A 174 7.68 -9.48 -5.50
N ILE A 175 7.61 -8.31 -6.16
CA ILE A 175 8.57 -7.23 -5.98
C ILE A 175 8.58 -6.74 -4.54
N ILE A 176 7.42 -6.37 -4.00
CA ILE A 176 7.34 -5.77 -2.64
C ILE A 176 7.68 -6.82 -1.58
N THR A 177 7.29 -8.07 -1.75
CA THR A 177 7.65 -9.14 -0.79
C THR A 177 9.15 -9.43 -0.82
N ALA A 178 9.80 -9.38 -1.99
CA ALA A 178 11.24 -9.47 -2.09
C ALA A 178 11.94 -8.28 -1.38
N LEU A 179 11.49 -7.05 -1.65
CA LEU A 179 11.98 -5.86 -0.97
C LEU A 179 11.83 -5.98 0.56
N ARG A 180 10.66 -6.38 1.06
CA ARG A 180 10.48 -6.59 2.51
C ARG A 180 11.40 -7.63 3.10
N ARG A 181 11.67 -8.72 2.37
CA ARG A 181 12.56 -9.79 2.83
C ARG A 181 14.01 -9.33 2.89
N GLU A 182 14.46 -8.58 1.90
CA GLU A 182 15.85 -8.15 1.72
C GLU A 182 16.20 -6.92 2.56
N HIS A 183 15.21 -6.06 2.86
CA HIS A 183 15.39 -4.78 3.50
C HIS A 183 14.69 -4.70 4.87
N PRO A 184 15.44 -4.87 5.99
CA PRO A 184 14.88 -4.76 7.34
C PRO A 184 14.21 -3.41 7.63
N ALA A 185 14.65 -2.32 6.99
CA ALA A 185 14.05 -1.01 7.11
C ALA A 185 12.55 -0.99 6.75
N LEU A 186 12.08 -1.90 5.86
CA LEU A 186 10.68 -2.03 5.45
C LEU A 186 9.82 -2.94 6.33
N ARG A 187 10.41 -3.61 7.33
CA ARG A 187 9.70 -4.54 8.23
C ARG A 187 10.17 -4.44 9.68
N PRO A 188 10.07 -3.27 10.30
CA PRO A 188 10.54 -3.08 11.67
C PRO A 188 9.78 -3.99 12.64
N SER A 189 10.50 -4.61 13.58
CA SER A 189 9.94 -5.47 14.62
C SER A 189 9.51 -4.70 15.87
N ARG A 190 9.85 -3.42 15.96
CA ARG A 190 9.48 -2.49 17.02
C ARG A 190 8.99 -1.18 16.43
N TYR A 191 8.22 -0.43 17.20
CA TYR A 191 7.81 0.91 16.79
C TYR A 191 9.02 1.82 16.60
N ARG A 192 8.92 2.69 15.62
CA ARG A 192 9.87 3.76 15.32
C ARG A 192 9.29 5.08 15.81
N HIS A 193 10.17 5.93 16.36
CA HIS A 193 9.74 7.14 17.05
C HIS A 193 10.52 8.38 16.61
N HIS A 194 11.00 8.41 15.36
CA HIS A 194 11.87 9.49 14.88
C HIS A 194 13.22 9.50 15.60
N ASP A 195 13.69 8.30 16.01
CA ASP A 195 14.98 8.14 16.67
C ASP A 195 16.14 8.32 15.67
N PRO A 196 17.26 8.92 16.08
CA PRO A 196 18.40 9.12 15.20
C PRO A 196 19.06 7.78 14.84
N VAL A 197 19.34 7.58 13.55
CA VAL A 197 20.06 6.42 12.99
C VAL A 197 21.32 6.88 12.24
N GLY A 198 22.28 5.99 12.08
CA GLY A 198 23.59 6.25 11.48
C GLY A 198 24.69 6.56 12.51
N ASP A 199 25.96 6.55 12.07
CA ASP A 199 27.09 6.83 12.95
C ASP A 199 27.09 8.31 13.38
N ALA A 200 27.44 8.56 14.65
CA ALA A 200 27.55 9.91 15.20
C ALA A 200 28.73 10.71 14.56
N ASN A 201 29.64 10.02 13.93
CA ASN A 201 30.84 10.59 13.29
C ASN A 201 30.66 10.79 11.78
N ASP A 202 29.51 10.43 11.20
CA ASP A 202 29.24 10.66 9.79
C ASP A 202 29.23 12.16 9.47
N SER A 203 29.76 12.50 8.30
CA SER A 203 29.75 13.87 7.77
C SER A 203 28.37 14.42 7.51
N TYR A 204 27.35 13.57 7.53
CA TYR A 204 25.95 13.94 7.36
C TYR A 204 25.22 14.03 8.70
N PRO A 205 24.26 14.95 8.86
CA PRO A 205 23.38 14.99 10.02
C PRO A 205 22.69 13.64 10.18
N ARG A 206 22.58 13.15 11.43
CA ARG A 206 21.86 11.92 11.72
C ARG A 206 20.45 11.96 11.13
N ARG A 207 20.09 10.91 10.42
CA ARG A 207 18.73 10.67 9.91
C ARG A 207 17.85 10.18 11.05
N ALA A 208 16.53 10.25 10.84
CA ALA A 208 15.60 9.58 11.74
C ALA A 208 15.25 8.19 11.19
N ASP A 209 14.87 7.27 12.07
CA ASP A 209 14.37 5.93 11.69
C ASP A 209 13.01 6.00 11.01
N LEU A 210 12.21 7.03 11.31
CA LEU A 210 10.92 7.33 10.71
C LEU A 210 10.76 8.85 10.57
N ALA A 211 10.24 9.31 9.43
CA ALA A 211 9.80 10.69 9.22
C ALA A 211 8.67 10.76 8.20
N TRP A 212 7.94 11.87 8.18
CA TRP A 212 6.77 12.08 7.33
C TRP A 212 6.93 13.33 6.50
N PHE A 213 6.55 13.28 5.23
CA PHE A 213 6.73 14.36 4.26
C PHE A 213 5.42 14.79 3.61
N SER A 214 5.27 16.09 3.45
CA SER A 214 4.06 16.72 2.91
C SER A 214 4.03 16.83 1.37
N GLY A 215 5.16 16.56 0.70
CA GLY A 215 5.33 16.81 -0.73
C GLY A 215 5.96 18.19 -1.04
N HIS A 216 6.24 19.02 -0.04
CA HIS A 216 6.95 20.30 -0.22
C HIS A 216 8.45 20.21 0.15
N GLY A 217 9.01 19.01 0.18
CA GLY A 217 10.41 18.75 0.51
C GLY A 217 10.75 18.79 2.00
N GLY A 218 9.87 19.32 2.84
CA GLY A 218 10.02 19.38 4.29
C GLY A 218 9.21 18.29 5.02
N GLU A 219 9.60 18.02 6.26
CA GLU A 219 8.83 17.17 7.15
C GLU A 219 7.44 17.77 7.42
N MET A 220 6.47 16.91 7.69
CA MET A 220 5.10 17.30 8.06
C MET A 220 5.12 18.14 9.33
N VAL A 221 4.48 19.30 9.27
CA VAL A 221 4.25 20.19 10.42
C VAL A 221 2.79 20.11 10.86
N ASN A 222 2.47 20.73 12.00
CA ASN A 222 1.13 20.66 12.60
C ASN A 222 0.00 21.02 11.61
N ASN A 223 0.19 22.06 10.79
CA ASN A 223 -0.81 22.46 9.79
C ASN A 223 -0.99 21.41 8.69
N ASP A 224 0.06 20.68 8.33
CA ASP A 224 -0.01 19.61 7.33
C ASP A 224 -0.85 18.43 7.84
N TRP A 225 -0.69 18.06 9.12
CA TRP A 225 -1.45 16.99 9.75
C TRP A 225 -2.95 17.29 9.84
N HIS A 226 -3.30 18.57 10.06
CA HIS A 226 -4.70 19.02 10.18
C HIS A 226 -5.34 19.43 8.83
N ASP A 227 -4.61 19.31 7.72
CA ASP A 227 -5.16 19.59 6.39
C ASP A 227 -6.08 18.45 5.91
N GLU A 228 -7.38 18.61 6.13
CA GLU A 228 -8.41 17.67 5.72
C GLU A 228 -8.47 17.43 4.20
N SER A 229 -7.93 18.35 3.40
CA SER A 229 -7.89 18.21 1.94
C SER A 229 -6.75 17.33 1.43
N ARG A 230 -5.76 17.07 2.26
CA ARG A 230 -4.55 16.31 1.91
C ARG A 230 -4.87 14.88 1.53
N ARG A 231 -4.30 14.44 0.40
CA ARG A 231 -4.43 13.08 -0.14
C ARG A 231 -3.08 12.45 -0.46
N THR A 232 -1.98 13.12 -0.04
CA THR A 232 -0.60 12.72 -0.33
C THR A 232 0.18 12.68 0.97
N LEU A 233 0.87 11.56 1.20
CA LEU A 233 1.72 11.36 2.37
C LEU A 233 3.00 10.64 1.95
N GLY A 234 4.15 11.19 2.31
CA GLY A 234 5.46 10.54 2.19
C GLY A 234 5.84 9.89 3.53
N MET A 235 6.08 8.61 3.54
CA MET A 235 6.64 7.87 4.68
C MET A 235 8.12 7.60 4.41
N TYR A 236 8.98 8.17 5.20
CA TYR A 236 10.40 7.84 5.22
C TYR A 236 10.67 6.79 6.29
N THR A 237 11.44 5.78 5.96
CA THR A 237 11.83 4.71 6.88
C THR A 237 13.28 4.34 6.64
N SER A 238 14.10 4.24 7.69
CA SER A 238 15.53 3.94 7.55
C SER A 238 16.06 3.12 8.71
N ASP A 239 17.20 2.50 8.47
CA ASP A 239 18.08 1.95 9.50
C ASP A 239 19.52 2.48 9.26
N ASP A 240 20.51 1.87 9.90
CA ASP A 240 21.91 2.32 9.81
C ASP A 240 22.46 2.26 8.38
N ASN A 241 21.94 1.36 7.53
CA ASN A 241 22.53 1.03 6.23
C ASN A 241 21.71 1.55 5.04
N GLU A 242 20.40 1.75 5.20
CA GLU A 242 19.50 2.01 4.08
C GLU A 242 18.35 2.95 4.46
N ALA A 243 17.78 3.57 3.44
CA ALA A 243 16.60 4.42 3.61
C ALA A 243 15.64 4.28 2.42
N PHE A 244 14.36 4.35 2.75
CA PHE A 244 13.26 4.34 1.78
C PHE A 244 12.34 5.53 2.00
N LEU A 245 11.80 6.04 0.91
CA LEU A 245 10.75 7.05 0.89
C LEU A 245 9.57 6.49 0.11
N ILE A 246 8.43 6.35 0.76
CA ILE A 246 7.24 5.73 0.20
C ILE A 246 6.15 6.78 0.12
N TRP A 247 5.73 7.08 -1.09
CA TRP A 247 4.64 8.02 -1.35
C TRP A 247 3.32 7.30 -1.54
N PHE A 248 2.30 7.74 -0.80
CA PHE A 248 0.91 7.33 -0.95
C PHE A 248 0.13 8.54 -1.44
N HIS A 249 -0.41 8.46 -2.64
CA HIS A 249 -1.18 9.54 -3.26
C HIS A 249 -2.55 9.02 -3.72
N ALA A 250 -3.61 9.34 -2.98
CA ALA A 250 -4.99 8.95 -3.30
C ALA A 250 -5.75 10.02 -4.11
N GLY A 251 -5.11 11.13 -4.46
CA GLY A 251 -5.71 12.18 -5.29
C GLY A 251 -6.02 11.70 -6.70
N ASP A 252 -7.06 12.24 -7.30
CA ASP A 252 -7.54 11.89 -8.64
C ASP A 252 -6.81 12.63 -9.78
N ARG A 253 -5.86 13.50 -9.42
CA ARG A 253 -5.00 14.23 -10.34
C ARG A 253 -3.54 14.00 -10.00
N PRO A 254 -2.63 14.08 -10.99
CA PRO A 254 -1.20 14.10 -10.72
C PRO A 254 -0.83 15.26 -9.78
N ILE A 255 0.20 15.07 -8.97
CA ILE A 255 0.74 16.10 -8.08
C ILE A 255 2.25 16.18 -8.23
N GLU A 256 2.79 17.40 -8.28
CA GLU A 256 4.22 17.61 -8.17
C GLU A 256 4.62 17.60 -6.70
N ILE A 257 5.63 16.82 -6.37
CA ILE A 257 6.24 16.76 -5.05
C ILE A 257 7.72 17.17 -5.15
N ILE A 258 8.26 17.74 -4.09
CA ILE A 258 9.68 18.00 -3.93
C ILE A 258 10.27 16.89 -3.04
N LEU A 259 11.32 16.23 -3.52
CA LEU A 259 12.02 15.21 -2.74
C LEU A 259 12.74 15.84 -1.54
N PRO A 260 12.87 15.15 -0.41
CA PRO A 260 13.57 15.64 0.77
C PRO A 260 15.01 16.05 0.47
N SER A 261 15.56 16.93 1.32
CA SER A 261 16.95 17.39 1.21
C SER A 261 17.96 16.27 1.36
N VAL A 262 19.21 16.54 0.99
CA VAL A 262 20.34 15.59 1.06
C VAL A 262 20.57 14.95 2.44
N ARG A 263 20.07 15.56 3.51
CA ARG A 263 20.05 14.97 4.86
C ARG A 263 19.40 13.59 4.88
N TRP A 264 18.36 13.37 4.05
CA TRP A 264 17.54 12.17 4.02
C TRP A 264 17.99 11.15 2.98
N GLY A 265 18.70 11.59 1.95
CA GLY A 265 19.23 10.80 0.86
C GLY A 265 19.81 11.71 -0.22
N GLU A 266 20.95 11.37 -0.82
CA GLU A 266 21.57 12.20 -1.87
C GLU A 266 20.76 12.17 -3.18
N SER A 267 20.26 10.99 -3.53
CA SER A 267 19.37 10.78 -4.66
C SER A 267 18.42 9.60 -4.38
N TRP A 268 17.35 9.56 -5.13
CA TRP A 268 16.26 8.62 -4.93
C TRP A 268 15.96 7.89 -6.24
N HIS A 269 15.94 6.57 -6.24
CA HIS A 269 15.51 5.77 -7.39
C HIS A 269 14.29 4.94 -7.04
N VAL A 270 13.38 4.81 -8.00
CA VAL A 270 12.15 4.04 -7.84
C VAL A 270 12.48 2.56 -7.85
N VAL A 271 12.09 1.83 -6.81
CA VAL A 271 12.27 0.37 -6.69
C VAL A 271 10.98 -0.42 -6.80
N ALA A 272 9.84 0.24 -6.59
CA ALA A 272 8.51 -0.31 -6.87
C ALA A 272 7.50 0.82 -7.08
N SER A 273 6.50 0.61 -7.91
CA SER A 273 5.44 1.57 -8.14
C SER A 273 4.15 0.87 -8.59
N THR A 274 3.00 1.46 -8.20
CA THR A 274 1.68 1.07 -8.70
C THR A 274 1.28 1.85 -9.96
N ALA A 275 2.08 2.84 -10.37
CA ALA A 275 1.91 3.58 -11.60
C ALA A 275 2.23 2.72 -12.84
N LEU A 276 1.83 3.19 -14.00
CA LEU A 276 2.18 2.53 -15.25
C LEU A 276 3.64 2.83 -15.64
N PRO A 277 4.28 1.97 -16.41
CA PRO A 277 5.60 2.22 -16.96
C PRO A 277 5.66 3.57 -17.69
N GLY A 278 6.71 4.35 -17.42
CA GLY A 278 6.90 5.68 -18.01
C GLY A 278 6.13 6.83 -17.35
N GLU A 279 5.23 6.57 -16.41
CA GLU A 279 4.56 7.63 -15.63
C GLU A 279 5.48 8.24 -14.55
N ILE A 280 6.55 7.55 -14.17
CA ILE A 280 7.53 7.99 -13.17
C ILE A 280 8.94 7.80 -13.75
N PRO A 281 9.91 8.67 -13.43
CA PRO A 281 11.29 8.53 -13.91
C PRO A 281 11.93 7.19 -13.55
N ASP A 282 12.59 6.56 -14.50
CA ASP A 282 13.40 5.34 -14.27
C ASP A 282 14.78 5.68 -13.69
N GLU A 283 15.25 6.90 -13.92
CA GLU A 283 16.56 7.37 -13.43
C GLU A 283 16.45 7.88 -11.99
N ALA A 284 17.59 7.82 -11.27
CA ALA A 284 17.67 8.37 -9.92
C ALA A 284 17.49 9.89 -9.95
N VAL A 285 16.62 10.41 -9.10
CA VAL A 285 16.35 11.83 -8.97
C VAL A 285 17.11 12.40 -7.78
N PRO A 286 17.93 13.46 -7.97
CA PRO A 286 18.63 14.12 -6.86
C PRO A 286 17.69 14.66 -5.79
N ALA A 287 18.17 14.70 -4.55
CA ALA A 287 17.49 15.35 -3.43
C ALA A 287 17.12 16.80 -3.75
N GLY A 288 15.98 17.24 -3.27
CA GLY A 288 15.48 18.61 -3.45
C GLY A 288 14.88 18.89 -4.83
N LEU A 289 14.95 17.99 -5.79
CA LEU A 289 14.28 18.14 -7.09
C LEU A 289 12.83 17.67 -7.01
N SER A 290 12.02 18.13 -7.96
CA SER A 290 10.62 17.75 -8.05
C SER A 290 10.42 16.48 -8.88
N VAL A 291 9.37 15.72 -8.51
CA VAL A 291 8.87 14.55 -9.23
C VAL A 291 7.35 14.66 -9.30
N THR A 292 6.78 14.32 -10.45
CA THR A 292 5.33 14.22 -10.59
C THR A 292 4.87 12.81 -10.19
N LEU A 293 4.03 12.73 -9.15
CA LEU A 293 3.31 11.50 -8.81
C LEU A 293 2.05 11.44 -9.66
N PRO A 294 1.80 10.32 -10.38
CA PRO A 294 0.53 10.11 -11.07
C PRO A 294 -0.66 10.07 -10.12
N SER A 295 -1.86 10.24 -10.64
CA SER A 295 -3.08 10.07 -9.83
C SER A 295 -3.16 8.67 -9.23
N ARG A 296 -3.57 8.58 -7.97
CA ARG A 296 -3.85 7.32 -7.27
C ARG A 296 -2.70 6.31 -7.39
N CYS A 297 -1.57 6.61 -6.75
CA CYS A 297 -0.40 5.73 -6.82
C CYS A 297 0.30 5.55 -5.47
N VAL A 298 1.02 4.44 -5.36
CA VAL A 298 2.08 4.22 -4.37
C VAL A 298 3.40 4.17 -5.11
N VAL A 299 4.40 4.90 -4.61
CA VAL A 299 5.76 4.91 -5.16
C VAL A 299 6.75 4.66 -4.06
N VAL A 300 7.57 3.64 -4.23
CA VAL A 300 8.65 3.27 -3.30
C VAL A 300 9.97 3.69 -3.90
N MET A 301 10.65 4.57 -3.21
CA MET A 301 11.97 5.05 -3.60
C MET A 301 13.00 4.60 -2.57
N GLN A 302 14.16 4.17 -3.05
CA GLN A 302 15.32 3.86 -2.21
C GLN A 302 16.35 4.98 -2.36
N ALA A 303 16.93 5.41 -1.25
CA ALA A 303 18.04 6.35 -1.27
C ALA A 303 19.31 5.69 -1.83
N SER A 304 20.11 6.45 -2.58
CA SER A 304 21.47 6.01 -2.92
C SER A 304 22.29 5.84 -1.64
N PRO A 305 23.24 4.88 -1.61
CA PRO A 305 24.06 4.65 -0.44
C PRO A 305 24.79 5.94 0.01
N PHE A 306 24.77 6.21 1.30
CA PHE A 306 25.45 7.35 1.88
C PHE A 306 26.98 7.09 1.88
N GLY A 307 27.74 8.02 1.33
CA GLY A 307 29.21 8.07 1.51
C GLY A 307 30.02 7.01 0.77
N LEU A 308 29.47 6.21 -0.09
CA LEU A 308 30.25 5.25 -0.90
C LEU A 308 30.35 5.77 -2.35
N THR A 309 31.46 6.42 -2.65
CA THR A 309 31.96 6.60 -4.03
C THR A 309 32.51 5.27 -4.57
N ALA A 310 31.65 4.28 -4.71
CA ALA A 310 31.97 3.05 -5.44
C ALA A 310 30.95 2.86 -6.57
N PRO A 311 31.41 2.56 -7.79
CA PRO A 311 30.47 2.28 -8.87
C PRO A 311 29.70 1.02 -8.50
N CYS A 312 28.41 1.17 -8.27
CA CYS A 312 27.50 0.04 -8.11
C CYS A 312 27.38 -0.70 -9.44
N THR A 313 28.26 -1.68 -9.67
CA THR A 313 28.04 -2.73 -10.69
C THR A 313 27.07 -3.77 -10.14
N ARG A 314 25.88 -3.37 -9.76
CA ARG A 314 24.75 -4.30 -9.71
C ARG A 314 24.11 -4.29 -11.08
N GLN A 315 24.10 -5.45 -11.70
CA GLN A 315 23.29 -5.68 -12.90
C GLN A 315 21.89 -5.14 -12.64
N ALA A 316 21.55 -4.08 -13.36
CA ALA A 316 20.17 -3.65 -13.47
C ALA A 316 19.38 -4.86 -13.96
N HIS A 317 18.59 -5.45 -13.09
CA HIS A 317 17.50 -6.30 -13.56
C HIS A 317 16.58 -5.36 -14.32
N THR A 318 16.81 -5.32 -15.63
CA THR A 318 15.90 -4.67 -16.57
C THR A 318 14.55 -5.35 -16.42
N TRP A 319 13.66 -4.71 -15.70
CA TRP A 319 12.27 -5.10 -15.59
C TRP A 319 11.63 -4.87 -16.96
N ARG A 320 11.67 -5.89 -17.82
CA ARG A 320 10.84 -5.92 -19.01
C ARG A 320 9.41 -6.21 -18.55
N VAL A 321 8.65 -5.15 -18.32
CA VAL A 321 7.20 -5.26 -18.39
C VAL A 321 6.90 -5.55 -19.85
N LEU A 322 6.57 -6.79 -20.15
CA LEU A 322 6.04 -7.18 -21.47
C LEU A 322 4.72 -6.42 -21.63
N SER A 323 4.75 -5.37 -22.44
CA SER A 323 3.53 -4.77 -22.95
C SER A 323 2.91 -5.77 -23.92
N LEU A 324 1.98 -6.57 -23.47
CA LEU A 324 1.03 -7.26 -24.32
C LEU A 324 -0.17 -6.34 -24.54
N ILE A 325 0.02 -5.32 -25.39
CA ILE A 325 -1.08 -4.79 -26.19
C ILE A 325 -1.00 -5.60 -27.51
N HIS A 326 -1.79 -6.64 -27.59
CA HIS A 326 -2.19 -7.21 -28.88
C HIS A 326 -3.69 -7.40 -28.85
N ILE A 327 -4.37 -6.44 -29.56
CA ILE A 327 -5.70 -6.44 -30.19
C ILE A 327 -6.87 -6.96 -29.37
#